data_875114409da3dc3edb0c377afd7082a2
#
_entry.id   875114409da3dc3edb0c377afd7082a2
#
_cell.length_a   1.000
_cell.length_b   1.000
_cell.length_c   1.000
_cell.angle_alpha   90.00
_cell.angle_beta   90.00
_cell.angle_gamma   90.00
#
_symmetry.space_group_name_H-M   'P 1'
#
loop_
_entity.id
_entity.type
_entity.pdbx_description
1 polymer ?
#
loop_
_entity_poly.entity_id
_entity_poly.type
_entity_poly.pdbx_seq_one_letter_code
_entity_poly.pdbx_strand_id
1 'polypeptide(L)'
;MDSQVIALVGITLFAATVNGALGYGFSSLTVPVALLFLTNRVLNPALVPIEVVLNAYVLWVNRASIGVVWRRVMPIVIALAPGVVVGTMLVSMVNSDWLKFITYVTLLPLILLQAAGFRRPLQSERAAGYAFGGGLGILYSMTTISGPPLAVALSNQGLAKQEFRAALGVIRLAESTMTAVAYAYAGLYSASSMALIPQIIPSLAIGVPLGAKLIRHIRPETFRRICMSFDAWVVAFGLAGLIRTLRLGGTGSAYLEFFSVVAFDLWLLYRFFFYGRDRAAPQPSALMSSPEATVRQ
;
A
#
# COMPACT_ATOMS: atom_id res chain seq x y z
N MET A 1 20.81 -21.42 5.15
CA MET A 1 20.13 -20.16 4.71
C MET A 1 20.19 -19.21 5.89
N ASP A 2 20.63 -17.98 5.66
CA ASP A 2 20.66 -16.97 6.71
C ASP A 2 19.24 -16.70 7.24
N SER A 3 19.11 -16.50 8.54
CA SER A 3 17.81 -16.25 9.19
C SER A 3 17.07 -15.07 8.55
N GLN A 4 17.79 -14.07 8.04
CA GLN A 4 17.24 -12.92 7.33
C GLN A 4 16.61 -13.30 5.99
N VAL A 5 17.20 -14.26 5.25
CA VAL A 5 16.65 -14.75 3.98
C VAL A 5 15.34 -15.51 4.23
N ILE A 6 15.30 -16.35 5.27
CA ILE A 6 14.08 -17.07 5.65
C ILE A 6 12.97 -16.08 6.03
N ALA A 7 13.29 -15.06 6.84
CA ALA A 7 12.36 -14.03 7.22
C ALA A 7 11.85 -13.23 6.00
N LEU A 8 12.74 -12.87 5.06
CA LEU A 8 12.37 -12.17 3.83
C LEU A 8 11.43 -13.01 2.95
N VAL A 9 11.76 -14.27 2.71
CA VAL A 9 10.91 -15.19 1.93
C VAL A 9 9.56 -15.39 2.60
N GLY A 10 9.53 -15.57 3.92
CA GLY A 10 8.28 -15.72 4.68
C GLY A 10 7.36 -14.51 4.58
N ILE A 11 7.91 -13.30 4.82
CA ILE A 11 7.11 -12.08 4.74
C ILE A 11 6.67 -11.77 3.31
N THR A 12 7.53 -11.99 2.31
CA THR A 12 7.16 -11.75 0.90
C THR A 12 6.12 -12.74 0.40
N LEU A 13 6.13 -13.99 0.86
CA LEU A 13 5.08 -14.98 0.56
C LEU A 13 3.74 -14.55 1.18
N PHE A 14 3.74 -14.15 2.45
CA PHE A 14 2.55 -13.63 3.11
C PHE A 14 2.02 -12.37 2.41
N ALA A 15 2.89 -11.39 2.14
CA ALA A 15 2.54 -10.15 1.46
C ALA A 15 2.03 -10.37 0.02
N ALA A 16 2.62 -11.32 -0.72
CA ALA A 16 2.16 -11.72 -2.03
C ALA A 16 0.77 -12.37 -1.99
N THR A 17 0.50 -13.17 -0.95
CA THR A 17 -0.83 -13.75 -0.72
C THR A 17 -1.87 -12.64 -0.44
N VAL A 18 -1.53 -11.68 0.38
CA VAL A 18 -2.40 -10.51 0.65
C VAL A 18 -2.62 -9.69 -0.63
N ASN A 19 -1.58 -9.46 -1.41
CA ASN A 19 -1.70 -8.74 -2.69
C ASN A 19 -2.59 -9.48 -3.70
N GLY A 20 -2.46 -10.79 -3.81
CA GLY A 20 -3.34 -11.63 -4.65
C GLY A 20 -4.81 -11.57 -4.21
N ALA A 21 -5.05 -11.49 -2.91
CA ALA A 21 -6.40 -11.41 -2.34
C ALA A 21 -7.03 -10.02 -2.54
N LEU A 22 -6.32 -8.96 -2.22
CA LEU A 22 -6.84 -7.58 -2.17
C LEU A 22 -6.55 -6.79 -3.45
N GLY A 23 -5.54 -7.17 -4.23
CA GLY A 23 -5.04 -6.45 -5.40
C GLY A 23 -4.02 -5.34 -5.06
N TYR A 24 -3.59 -5.25 -3.79
CA TYR A 24 -2.55 -4.36 -3.25
C TYR A 24 -2.04 -4.90 -1.92
N GLY A 25 -0.99 -4.30 -1.35
CA GLY A 25 -0.50 -4.64 -0.02
C GLY A 25 0.83 -5.39 -0.01
N PHE A 26 1.42 -5.71 -1.18
CA PHE A 26 2.70 -6.40 -1.22
C PHE A 26 3.79 -5.62 -0.47
N SER A 27 4.05 -4.37 -0.85
CA SER A 27 5.07 -3.56 -0.19
C SER A 27 4.64 -3.07 1.19
N SER A 28 3.36 -2.78 1.41
CA SER A 28 2.91 -2.31 2.73
C SER A 28 3.15 -3.32 3.84
N LEU A 29 3.13 -4.62 3.54
CA LEU A 29 3.48 -5.68 4.49
C LEU A 29 4.96 -6.03 4.46
N THR A 30 5.57 -6.07 3.27
CA THR A 30 6.98 -6.46 3.13
C THR A 30 7.92 -5.43 3.73
N VAL A 31 7.71 -4.14 3.42
CA VAL A 31 8.66 -3.08 3.79
C VAL A 31 8.79 -2.91 5.30
N PRO A 32 7.71 -2.76 6.09
CA PRO A 32 7.85 -2.59 7.53
C PRO A 32 8.64 -3.72 8.20
N VAL A 33 8.38 -4.96 7.83
CA VAL A 33 9.07 -6.13 8.40
C VAL A 33 10.52 -6.20 7.90
N ALA A 34 10.75 -6.05 6.60
CA ALA A 34 12.08 -6.16 6.03
C ALA A 34 13.02 -5.02 6.50
N LEU A 35 12.50 -3.82 6.77
CA LEU A 35 13.29 -2.72 7.33
C LEU A 35 13.79 -2.96 8.76
N LEU A 36 13.30 -3.98 9.47
CA LEU A 36 13.86 -4.38 10.76
C LEU A 36 15.29 -4.92 10.61
N PHE A 37 15.62 -5.50 9.45
CA PHE A 37 16.93 -6.12 9.19
C PHE A 37 17.60 -5.64 7.90
N LEU A 38 16.90 -4.92 7.01
CA LEU A 38 17.44 -4.30 5.80
C LEU A 38 17.37 -2.78 5.89
N THR A 39 17.94 -2.10 4.88
CA THR A 39 17.81 -0.65 4.70
C THR A 39 16.96 -0.32 3.48
N ASN A 40 16.34 0.86 3.45
CA ASN A 40 15.57 1.32 2.31
C ASN A 40 16.40 1.32 1.01
N ARG A 41 17.69 1.66 1.10
CA ARG A 41 18.62 1.68 -0.06
C ARG A 41 18.92 0.30 -0.66
N VAL A 42 18.70 -0.77 0.09
CA VAL A 42 18.85 -2.15 -0.40
C VAL A 42 17.51 -2.72 -0.80
N LEU A 43 16.49 -2.51 0.04
CA LEU A 43 15.17 -3.11 -0.15
C LEU A 43 14.38 -2.46 -1.30
N ASN A 44 14.29 -1.12 -1.33
CA ASN A 44 13.45 -0.43 -2.31
C ASN A 44 13.88 -0.72 -3.76
N PRO A 45 15.20 -0.65 -4.12
CA PRO A 45 15.62 -0.99 -5.49
C PRO A 45 15.37 -2.46 -5.86
N ALA A 46 15.26 -3.37 -4.89
CA ALA A 46 14.87 -4.75 -5.17
C ALA A 46 13.35 -4.87 -5.43
N LEU A 47 12.53 -4.15 -4.67
CA LEU A 47 11.07 -4.24 -4.78
C LEU A 47 10.50 -3.52 -5.99
N VAL A 48 11.06 -2.37 -6.37
CA VAL A 48 10.52 -1.54 -7.47
C VAL A 48 10.41 -2.29 -8.80
N PRO A 49 11.42 -3.02 -9.32
CA PRO A 49 11.28 -3.82 -10.54
C PRO A 49 10.23 -4.93 -10.43
N ILE A 50 10.15 -5.55 -9.25
CA ILE A 50 9.14 -6.58 -8.95
C ILE A 50 7.73 -5.98 -9.03
N GLU A 51 7.55 -4.80 -8.46
CA GLU A 51 6.26 -4.10 -8.48
C GLU A 51 5.87 -3.64 -9.89
N VAL A 52 6.81 -3.26 -10.75
CA VAL A 52 6.52 -2.97 -12.16
C VAL A 52 5.83 -4.18 -12.81
N VAL A 53 6.41 -5.37 -12.66
CA VAL A 53 5.85 -6.59 -13.23
C VAL A 53 4.50 -6.95 -12.60
N LEU A 54 4.40 -6.85 -11.27
CA LEU A 54 3.18 -7.16 -10.54
C LEU A 54 2.04 -6.21 -10.92
N ASN A 55 2.31 -4.90 -10.98
CA ASN A 55 1.32 -3.89 -11.35
C ASN A 55 0.92 -3.96 -12.82
N ALA A 56 1.86 -4.30 -13.72
CA ALA A 56 1.57 -4.58 -15.12
C ALA A 56 0.60 -5.77 -15.27
N TYR A 57 0.82 -6.84 -14.51
CA TYR A 57 -0.09 -7.99 -14.48
C TYR A 57 -1.49 -7.61 -13.96
N VAL A 58 -1.57 -6.88 -12.85
CA VAL A 58 -2.86 -6.40 -12.29
C VAL A 58 -3.60 -5.53 -13.31
N LEU A 59 -2.89 -4.62 -13.98
CA LEU A 59 -3.47 -3.75 -14.99
C LEU A 59 -3.95 -4.54 -16.21
N TRP A 60 -3.16 -5.52 -16.66
CA TRP A 60 -3.53 -6.36 -17.80
C TRP A 60 -4.81 -7.15 -17.54
N VAL A 61 -4.97 -7.71 -16.35
CA VAL A 61 -6.20 -8.42 -15.95
C VAL A 61 -7.43 -7.50 -15.94
N ASN A 62 -7.24 -6.21 -15.59
CA ASN A 62 -8.34 -5.23 -15.47
C ASN A 62 -8.38 -4.25 -16.66
N ARG A 63 -7.74 -4.54 -17.79
CA ARG A 63 -7.55 -3.61 -18.91
C ARG A 63 -8.86 -3.08 -19.54
N ALA A 64 -9.93 -3.85 -19.46
CA ALA A 64 -11.22 -3.44 -20.01
C ALA A 64 -11.78 -2.16 -19.35
N SER A 65 -11.42 -1.90 -18.09
CA SER A 65 -11.89 -0.73 -17.34
C SER A 65 -10.95 0.49 -17.43
N ILE A 66 -9.81 0.39 -18.14
CA ILE A 66 -8.83 1.49 -18.24
C ILE A 66 -9.45 2.74 -18.85
N GLY A 67 -10.20 2.60 -19.96
CA GLY A 67 -10.82 3.74 -20.67
C GLY A 67 -11.75 4.57 -19.77
N VAL A 68 -12.45 3.93 -18.84
CA VAL A 68 -13.37 4.58 -17.90
C VAL A 68 -12.62 5.42 -16.88
N VAL A 69 -11.51 4.91 -16.35
CA VAL A 69 -10.79 5.55 -15.24
C VAL A 69 -9.69 6.50 -15.69
N TRP A 70 -9.25 6.41 -16.94
CA TRP A 70 -8.09 7.13 -17.49
C TRP A 70 -8.09 8.63 -17.20
N ARG A 71 -9.19 9.31 -17.52
CA ARG A 71 -9.32 10.77 -17.33
C ARG A 71 -9.27 11.19 -15.85
N ARG A 72 -9.69 10.33 -14.94
CA ARG A 72 -9.69 10.60 -13.50
C ARG A 72 -8.30 10.42 -12.88
N VAL A 73 -7.54 9.42 -13.35
CA VAL A 73 -6.22 9.11 -12.77
C VAL A 73 -5.09 9.93 -13.38
N MET A 74 -5.26 10.52 -14.56
CA MET A 74 -4.22 11.28 -15.27
C MET A 74 -3.63 12.45 -14.47
N PRO A 75 -4.41 13.28 -13.75
CA PRO A 75 -3.82 14.32 -12.90
C PRO A 75 -2.86 13.78 -11.85
N ILE A 76 -3.21 12.63 -11.25
CA ILE A 76 -2.36 11.94 -10.29
C ILE A 76 -1.09 11.45 -10.98
N VAL A 77 -1.22 10.75 -12.11
CA VAL A 77 -0.10 10.17 -12.87
C VAL A 77 0.91 11.23 -13.31
N ILE A 78 0.43 12.38 -13.83
CA ILE A 78 1.32 13.47 -14.26
C ILE A 78 2.10 14.04 -13.05
N ALA A 79 1.42 14.22 -11.93
CA ALA A 79 2.04 14.77 -10.73
C ALA A 79 2.96 13.79 -9.99
N LEU A 80 2.90 12.48 -10.30
CA LEU A 80 3.89 11.51 -9.78
C LEU A 80 5.31 11.89 -10.17
N ALA A 81 5.55 12.35 -11.40
CA ALA A 81 6.88 12.57 -11.93
C ALA A 81 7.76 13.51 -11.06
N PRO A 82 7.35 14.75 -10.75
CA PRO A 82 8.13 15.60 -9.85
C PRO A 82 8.27 15.00 -8.46
N GLY A 83 7.23 14.33 -7.95
CA GLY A 83 7.29 13.66 -6.64
C GLY A 83 8.31 12.54 -6.60
N VAL A 84 8.37 11.70 -7.64
CA VAL A 84 9.34 10.61 -7.76
C VAL A 84 10.79 11.14 -7.81
N VAL A 85 11.04 12.24 -8.52
CA VAL A 85 12.35 12.85 -8.55
C VAL A 85 12.78 13.30 -7.16
N VAL A 86 11.92 14.04 -6.45
CA VAL A 86 12.20 14.53 -5.09
C VAL A 86 12.43 13.36 -4.14
N GLY A 87 11.56 12.36 -4.14
CA GLY A 87 11.71 11.23 -3.23
C GLY A 87 12.93 10.34 -3.54
N THR A 88 13.29 10.19 -4.81
CA THR A 88 14.54 9.50 -5.21
C THR A 88 15.79 10.24 -4.71
N MET A 89 15.79 11.58 -4.80
CA MET A 89 16.86 12.40 -4.21
C MET A 89 16.95 12.19 -2.69
N LEU A 90 15.81 12.17 -1.99
CA LEU A 90 15.79 11.91 -0.55
C LEU A 90 16.37 10.53 -0.20
N VAL A 91 16.06 9.48 -0.97
CA VAL A 91 16.65 8.15 -0.78
C VAL A 91 18.17 8.17 -0.94
N SER A 92 18.69 8.93 -1.89
CA SER A 92 20.13 9.01 -2.15
C SER A 92 20.91 9.84 -1.12
N MET A 93 20.28 10.89 -0.56
CA MET A 93 20.96 11.87 0.30
C MET A 93 20.76 11.61 1.80
N VAL A 94 19.57 11.15 2.22
CA VAL A 94 19.22 11.01 3.64
C VAL A 94 19.86 9.76 4.23
N ASN A 95 20.34 9.86 5.47
CA ASN A 95 20.87 8.72 6.22
C ASN A 95 19.82 7.60 6.37
N SER A 96 20.26 6.34 6.31
CA SER A 96 19.37 5.17 6.33
C SER A 96 18.44 5.11 7.54
N ASP A 97 18.92 5.48 8.73
CA ASP A 97 18.09 5.41 9.94
C ASP A 97 17.02 6.51 9.95
N TRP A 98 17.37 7.71 9.49
CA TRP A 98 16.41 8.79 9.28
C TRP A 98 15.40 8.46 8.19
N LEU A 99 15.84 7.79 7.12
CA LEU A 99 14.95 7.36 6.04
C LEU A 99 13.93 6.32 6.54
N LYS A 100 14.39 5.34 7.34
CA LYS A 100 13.49 4.38 8.02
C LYS A 100 12.52 5.10 8.95
N PHE A 101 13.02 6.05 9.75
CA PHE A 101 12.20 6.81 10.69
C PHE A 101 11.08 7.59 9.96
N ILE A 102 11.43 8.33 8.91
CA ILE A 102 10.47 9.06 8.07
C ILE A 102 9.46 8.08 7.46
N THR A 103 9.93 6.92 6.97
CA THR A 103 9.06 5.87 6.44
C THR A 103 8.03 5.44 7.47
N TYR A 104 8.44 5.04 8.66
CA TYR A 104 7.53 4.55 9.70
C TYR A 104 6.59 5.64 10.22
N VAL A 105 7.09 6.85 10.45
CA VAL A 105 6.27 8.00 10.89
C VAL A 105 5.21 8.37 9.85
N THR A 106 5.52 8.23 8.56
CA THR A 106 4.56 8.51 7.50
C THR A 106 3.54 7.38 7.33
N LEU A 107 3.99 6.12 7.46
CA LEU A 107 3.12 4.96 7.25
C LEU A 107 2.13 4.74 8.39
N LEU A 108 2.55 4.92 9.63
CA LEU A 108 1.72 4.64 10.80
C LEU A 108 0.36 5.35 10.77
N PRO A 109 0.29 6.69 10.58
CA PRO A 109 -0.99 7.37 10.48
C PRO A 109 -1.82 6.92 9.26
N LEU A 110 -1.19 6.63 8.12
CA LEU A 110 -1.89 6.16 6.93
C LEU A 110 -2.54 4.79 7.14
N ILE A 111 -1.84 3.87 7.80
CA ILE A 111 -2.36 2.55 8.17
C ILE A 111 -3.51 2.69 9.16
N LEU A 112 -3.35 3.51 10.20
CA LEU A 112 -4.38 3.74 11.22
C LEU A 112 -5.63 4.45 10.66
N LEU A 113 -5.47 5.42 9.77
CA LEU A 113 -6.59 6.08 9.06
C LEU A 113 -7.37 5.09 8.20
N GLN A 114 -6.66 4.24 7.47
CA GLN A 114 -7.29 3.18 6.67
C GLN A 114 -7.97 2.14 7.57
N ALA A 115 -7.34 1.81 8.70
CA ALA A 115 -7.89 0.91 9.70
C ALA A 115 -9.16 1.47 10.37
N ALA A 116 -9.20 2.77 10.63
CA ALA A 116 -10.36 3.48 11.16
C ALA A 116 -11.53 3.55 10.17
N GLY A 117 -11.33 3.14 8.91
CA GLY A 117 -12.37 3.18 7.88
C GLY A 117 -12.71 4.61 7.44
N PHE A 118 -11.75 5.51 7.54
CA PHE A 118 -11.95 6.91 7.17
C PHE A 118 -12.25 7.04 5.67
N ARG A 119 -13.42 7.58 5.36
CA ARG A 119 -13.92 7.77 3.99
C ARG A 119 -14.46 9.20 3.89
N ARG A 120 -13.69 10.14 3.34
CA ARG A 120 -14.20 11.47 2.98
C ARG A 120 -14.02 11.69 1.48
N PRO A 121 -15.09 12.07 0.74
CA PRO A 121 -14.97 12.43 -0.67
C PRO A 121 -14.11 13.67 -0.84
N LEU A 122 -13.20 13.64 -1.83
CA LEU A 122 -12.40 14.80 -2.20
C LEU A 122 -13.27 15.77 -3.00
N GLN A 123 -13.48 16.99 -2.51
CA GLN A 123 -14.39 17.99 -3.09
C GLN A 123 -13.89 18.61 -4.42
N SER A 124 -12.59 18.52 -4.72
CA SER A 124 -11.99 19.05 -5.96
C SER A 124 -11.10 17.99 -6.59
N GLU A 125 -11.63 17.25 -7.56
CA GLU A 125 -10.96 16.07 -8.12
C GLU A 125 -9.62 16.41 -8.83
N ARG A 126 -9.50 17.55 -9.52
CA ARG A 126 -8.30 17.87 -10.31
C ARG A 126 -7.17 18.44 -9.47
N ALA A 127 -7.41 19.53 -8.73
CA ALA A 127 -6.37 20.15 -7.91
C ALA A 127 -5.88 19.22 -6.79
N ALA A 128 -6.81 18.52 -6.12
CA ALA A 128 -6.49 17.49 -5.16
C ALA A 128 -5.72 16.32 -5.78
N GLY A 129 -6.02 15.96 -7.03
CA GLY A 129 -5.32 14.92 -7.78
C GLY A 129 -3.85 15.25 -8.02
N TYR A 130 -3.53 16.50 -8.39
CA TYR A 130 -2.13 16.94 -8.56
C TYR A 130 -1.36 16.97 -7.23
N ALA A 131 -1.93 17.55 -6.18
CA ALA A 131 -1.28 17.58 -4.88
C ALA A 131 -1.08 16.17 -4.31
N PHE A 132 -2.11 15.32 -4.45
CA PHE A 132 -2.05 13.92 -4.01
C PHE A 132 -1.01 13.12 -4.82
N GLY A 133 -0.95 13.29 -6.15
CA GLY A 133 -0.01 12.61 -7.02
C GLY A 133 1.43 12.97 -6.69
N GLY A 134 1.74 14.26 -6.47
CA GLY A 134 3.07 14.71 -6.07
C GLY A 134 3.50 14.11 -4.72
N GLY A 135 2.63 14.18 -3.71
CA GLY A 135 2.88 13.57 -2.41
C GLY A 135 3.03 12.04 -2.48
N LEU A 136 2.21 11.38 -3.32
CA LEU A 136 2.30 9.93 -3.55
C LEU A 136 3.61 9.54 -4.22
N GLY A 137 4.07 10.31 -5.21
CA GLY A 137 5.36 10.07 -5.88
C GLY A 137 6.53 10.16 -4.91
N ILE A 138 6.54 11.15 -4.01
CA ILE A 138 7.55 11.25 -2.93
C ILE A 138 7.45 10.02 -2.02
N LEU A 139 6.26 9.73 -1.52
CA LEU A 139 6.04 8.62 -0.61
C LEU A 139 6.48 7.29 -1.23
N TYR A 140 6.03 6.99 -2.45
CA TYR A 140 6.34 5.72 -3.11
C TYR A 140 7.83 5.58 -3.38
N SER A 141 8.49 6.57 -3.94
CA SER A 141 9.92 6.49 -4.24
C SER A 141 10.79 6.40 -2.97
N MET A 142 10.32 6.90 -1.83
CA MET A 142 11.02 6.72 -0.55
C MET A 142 10.77 5.36 0.11
N THR A 143 9.55 4.85 -0.02
CA THR A 143 9.05 3.74 0.81
C THR A 143 8.62 2.50 0.02
N THR A 144 8.42 2.63 -1.29
CA THR A 144 7.73 1.68 -2.18
C THR A 144 6.29 1.37 -1.77
N ILE A 145 5.69 2.20 -0.90
CA ILE A 145 4.33 1.99 -0.37
C ILE A 145 3.40 3.10 -0.84
N SER A 146 2.36 2.74 -1.59
CA SER A 146 1.29 3.63 -2.05
C SER A 146 -0.10 3.05 -1.86
N GLY A 147 -0.17 1.76 -1.57
CA GLY A 147 -1.44 1.03 -1.45
C GLY A 147 -2.45 1.67 -0.48
N PRO A 148 -2.09 1.90 0.78
CA PRO A 148 -2.98 2.52 1.77
C PRO A 148 -3.54 3.88 1.36
N PRO A 149 -2.73 4.90 1.00
CA PRO A 149 -3.26 6.20 0.59
C PRO A 149 -4.09 6.13 -0.67
N LEU A 150 -3.70 5.33 -1.66
CA LEU A 150 -4.49 5.13 -2.88
C LEU A 150 -5.83 4.46 -2.60
N ALA A 151 -5.84 3.43 -1.75
CA ALA A 151 -7.08 2.75 -1.37
C ALA A 151 -8.07 3.71 -0.69
N VAL A 152 -7.58 4.61 0.17
CA VAL A 152 -8.41 5.65 0.80
C VAL A 152 -8.92 6.65 -0.24
N ALA A 153 -8.05 7.16 -1.10
CA ALA A 153 -8.42 8.17 -2.11
C ALA A 153 -9.43 7.63 -3.13
N LEU A 154 -9.21 6.42 -3.66
CA LEU A 154 -10.04 5.84 -4.71
C LEU A 154 -11.35 5.23 -4.19
N SER A 155 -11.39 4.68 -2.96
CA SER A 155 -12.62 4.09 -2.41
C SER A 155 -13.74 5.10 -2.17
N ASN A 156 -13.42 6.39 -2.16
CA ASN A 156 -14.40 7.47 -1.99
C ASN A 156 -14.98 8.01 -3.30
N GLN A 157 -14.52 7.51 -4.45
CA GLN A 157 -14.93 8.02 -5.77
C GLN A 157 -16.08 7.24 -6.41
N GLY A 158 -16.71 6.30 -5.67
CA GLY A 158 -17.84 5.53 -6.18
C GLY A 158 -17.51 4.58 -7.34
N LEU A 159 -16.25 4.19 -7.50
CA LEU A 159 -15.80 3.30 -8.55
C LEU A 159 -16.30 1.86 -8.32
N ALA A 160 -16.74 1.19 -9.39
CA ALA A 160 -17.00 -0.23 -9.36
C ALA A 160 -15.71 -1.02 -9.06
N LYS A 161 -15.82 -2.24 -8.54
CA LYS A 161 -14.65 -3.05 -8.11
C LYS A 161 -13.58 -3.21 -9.19
N GLN A 162 -13.99 -3.38 -10.45
CA GLN A 162 -13.06 -3.51 -11.58
C GLN A 162 -12.42 -2.18 -11.95
N GLU A 163 -13.18 -1.09 -11.92
CA GLU A 163 -12.70 0.27 -12.16
C GLU A 163 -11.70 0.69 -11.07
N PHE A 164 -11.99 0.40 -9.80
CA PHE A 164 -11.08 0.63 -8.69
C PHE A 164 -9.74 -0.10 -8.89
N ARG A 165 -9.77 -1.38 -9.30
CA ARG A 165 -8.55 -2.16 -9.58
C ARG A 165 -7.79 -1.64 -10.79
N ALA A 166 -8.50 -1.21 -11.84
CA ALA A 166 -7.88 -0.59 -13.01
C ALA A 166 -7.21 0.73 -12.66
N ALA A 167 -7.89 1.60 -11.89
CA ALA A 167 -7.33 2.87 -11.42
C ALA A 167 -6.06 2.67 -10.57
N LEU A 168 -6.11 1.73 -9.62
CA LEU A 168 -4.93 1.32 -8.84
C LEU A 168 -3.81 0.83 -9.74
N GLY A 169 -4.13 -0.05 -10.71
CA GLY A 169 -3.15 -0.61 -11.63
C GLY A 169 -2.45 0.45 -12.48
N VAL A 170 -3.19 1.42 -13.03
CA VAL A 170 -2.62 2.52 -13.82
C VAL A 170 -1.67 3.37 -12.98
N ILE A 171 -2.13 3.84 -11.81
CA ILE A 171 -1.31 4.72 -10.96
C ILE A 171 -0.08 3.96 -10.46
N ARG A 172 -0.23 2.74 -9.96
CA ARG A 172 0.87 1.95 -9.41
C ARG A 172 1.87 1.51 -10.47
N LEU A 173 1.44 1.20 -11.68
CA LEU A 173 2.36 0.91 -12.78
C LEU A 173 3.14 2.16 -13.17
N ALA A 174 2.50 3.33 -13.24
CA ALA A 174 3.17 4.58 -13.54
C ALA A 174 4.21 4.93 -12.45
N GLU A 175 3.82 4.90 -11.18
CA GLU A 175 4.75 5.22 -10.07
C GLU A 175 5.93 4.26 -9.99
N SER A 176 5.69 2.94 -10.11
CA SER A 176 6.77 1.95 -10.07
C SER A 176 7.71 2.06 -11.28
N THR A 177 7.17 2.31 -12.47
CA THR A 177 7.99 2.51 -13.69
C THR A 177 8.82 3.79 -13.61
N MET A 178 8.21 4.92 -13.23
CA MET A 178 8.92 6.19 -13.07
C MET A 178 10.01 6.08 -11.99
N THR A 179 9.72 5.40 -10.88
CA THR A 179 10.70 5.18 -9.81
C THR A 179 11.81 4.23 -10.24
N ALA A 180 11.51 3.17 -11.00
CA ALA A 180 12.52 2.28 -11.55
C ALA A 180 13.53 3.05 -12.43
N VAL A 181 13.02 3.91 -13.30
CA VAL A 181 13.84 4.76 -14.17
C VAL A 181 14.65 5.77 -13.34
N ALA A 182 14.02 6.45 -12.38
CA ALA A 182 14.70 7.41 -11.50
C ALA A 182 15.81 6.75 -10.69
N TYR A 183 15.58 5.54 -10.17
CA TYR A 183 16.59 4.76 -9.44
C TYR A 183 17.75 4.32 -10.33
N ALA A 184 17.49 3.99 -11.60
CA ALA A 184 18.54 3.69 -12.57
C ALA A 184 19.44 4.91 -12.82
N TYR A 185 18.85 6.08 -13.05
CA TYR A 185 19.61 7.32 -13.21
C TYR A 185 20.38 7.75 -11.96
N ALA A 186 19.81 7.50 -10.77
CA ALA A 186 20.46 7.79 -9.50
C ALA A 186 21.51 6.75 -9.07
N GLY A 187 21.72 5.67 -9.84
CA GLY A 187 22.68 4.61 -9.52
C GLY A 187 22.34 3.82 -8.26
N LEU A 188 21.07 3.71 -7.89
CA LEU A 188 20.63 3.05 -6.65
C LEU A 188 20.57 1.53 -6.75
N TYR A 189 20.70 0.94 -7.93
CA TYR A 189 20.71 -0.50 -8.12
C TYR A 189 22.06 -1.10 -7.73
N SER A 190 22.16 -1.58 -6.50
CA SER A 190 23.36 -2.24 -5.99
C SER A 190 23.30 -3.76 -6.23
N ALA A 191 24.46 -4.44 -6.20
CA ALA A 191 24.52 -5.90 -6.28
C ALA A 191 23.75 -6.57 -5.15
N SER A 192 23.76 -6.00 -3.93
CA SER A 192 23.00 -6.48 -2.80
C SER A 192 21.48 -6.37 -3.01
N SER A 193 21.01 -5.29 -3.63
CA SER A 193 19.59 -5.13 -3.98
C SER A 193 19.16 -6.14 -5.05
N MET A 194 19.96 -6.32 -6.09
CA MET A 194 19.65 -7.25 -7.17
C MET A 194 19.65 -8.71 -6.71
N ALA A 195 20.49 -9.07 -5.74
CA ALA A 195 20.53 -10.40 -5.15
C ALA A 195 19.25 -10.78 -4.37
N LEU A 196 18.44 -9.82 -3.93
CA LEU A 196 17.16 -10.09 -3.28
C LEU A 196 16.05 -10.52 -4.25
N ILE A 197 16.12 -10.06 -5.51
CA ILE A 197 15.06 -10.30 -6.51
C ILE A 197 14.78 -11.81 -6.71
N PRO A 198 15.79 -12.66 -7.01
CA PRO A 198 15.55 -14.10 -7.18
C PRO A 198 15.04 -14.80 -5.93
N GLN A 199 15.27 -14.23 -4.74
CA GLN A 199 14.75 -14.77 -3.48
C GLN A 199 13.26 -14.43 -3.30
N ILE A 200 12.79 -13.29 -3.82
CA ILE A 200 11.43 -12.80 -3.68
C ILE A 200 10.49 -13.38 -4.76
N ILE A 201 10.99 -13.57 -5.99
CA ILE A 201 10.16 -14.04 -7.12
C ILE A 201 9.37 -15.32 -6.83
N PRO A 202 9.93 -16.39 -6.23
CA PRO A 202 9.17 -17.59 -5.91
C PRO A 202 8.00 -17.33 -4.97
N SER A 203 8.19 -16.42 -4.00
CA SER A 203 7.13 -16.01 -3.08
C SER A 203 5.94 -15.36 -3.79
N LEU A 204 6.21 -14.55 -4.83
CA LEU A 204 5.13 -13.97 -5.64
C LEU A 204 4.43 -14.99 -6.51
N ALA A 205 5.20 -15.87 -7.16
CA ALA A 205 4.65 -16.89 -8.05
C ALA A 205 3.67 -17.82 -7.31
N ILE A 206 3.94 -18.10 -6.04
CA ILE A 206 3.09 -18.96 -5.20
C ILE A 206 2.01 -18.11 -4.49
N GLY A 207 2.39 -17.00 -3.87
CA GLY A 207 1.53 -16.20 -3.01
C GLY A 207 0.38 -15.53 -3.74
N VAL A 208 0.63 -14.94 -4.92
CA VAL A 208 -0.43 -14.23 -5.67
C VAL A 208 -1.58 -15.16 -6.08
N PRO A 209 -1.35 -16.33 -6.70
CA PRO A 209 -2.44 -17.28 -6.98
C PRO A 209 -3.12 -17.81 -5.72
N LEU A 210 -2.34 -18.08 -4.66
CA LEU A 210 -2.88 -18.53 -3.38
C LEU A 210 -3.84 -17.50 -2.79
N GLY A 211 -3.48 -16.23 -2.78
CA GLY A 211 -4.31 -15.13 -2.30
C GLY A 211 -5.58 -14.94 -3.11
N ALA A 212 -5.48 -15.02 -4.44
CA ALA A 212 -6.64 -14.95 -5.33
C ALA A 212 -7.65 -16.08 -5.09
N LYS A 213 -7.17 -17.26 -4.67
CA LYS A 213 -8.03 -18.38 -4.27
C LYS A 213 -8.61 -18.17 -2.86
N LEU A 214 -7.80 -17.75 -1.92
CA LEU A 214 -8.15 -17.57 -0.51
C LEU A 214 -9.30 -16.55 -0.32
N ILE A 215 -9.28 -15.42 -1.06
CA ILE A 215 -10.27 -14.35 -0.92
C ILE A 215 -11.70 -14.78 -1.32
N ARG A 216 -11.85 -15.90 -2.00
CA ARG A 216 -13.17 -16.47 -2.34
C ARG A 216 -13.87 -17.05 -1.11
N HIS A 217 -13.13 -17.38 -0.05
CA HIS A 217 -13.62 -18.05 1.16
C HIS A 217 -13.62 -17.12 2.39
N ILE A 218 -12.98 -15.96 2.32
CA ILE A 218 -12.84 -15.02 3.44
C ILE A 218 -13.46 -13.68 3.07
N ARG A 219 -14.07 -13.00 4.05
CA ARG A 219 -14.58 -11.64 3.87
C ARG A 219 -13.42 -10.67 3.65
N PRO A 220 -13.35 -9.94 2.52
CA PRO A 220 -12.23 -9.07 2.17
C PRO A 220 -11.96 -7.99 3.23
N GLU A 221 -13.02 -7.43 3.82
CA GLU A 221 -12.89 -6.38 4.84
C GLU A 221 -12.23 -6.89 6.13
N THR A 222 -12.64 -8.07 6.60
CA THR A 222 -12.05 -8.69 7.80
C THR A 222 -10.59 -9.04 7.56
N PHE A 223 -10.30 -9.64 6.40
CA PHE A 223 -8.92 -9.99 6.03
C PHE A 223 -8.04 -8.74 5.94
N ARG A 224 -8.51 -7.71 5.24
CA ARG A 224 -7.81 -6.42 5.15
C ARG A 224 -7.54 -5.84 6.54
N ARG A 225 -8.54 -5.84 7.42
CA ARG A 225 -8.42 -5.27 8.76
C ARG A 225 -7.35 -5.96 9.60
N ILE A 226 -7.30 -7.30 9.56
CA ILE A 226 -6.27 -8.09 10.26
C ILE A 226 -4.86 -7.76 9.72
N CYS A 227 -4.71 -7.70 8.39
CA CYS A 227 -3.42 -7.33 7.78
C CYS A 227 -2.95 -5.93 8.20
N MET A 228 -3.86 -4.97 8.29
CA MET A 228 -3.53 -3.60 8.73
C MET A 228 -3.13 -3.53 10.19
N SER A 229 -3.76 -4.30 11.06
CA SER A 229 -3.35 -4.37 12.45
C SER A 229 -1.95 -4.95 12.60
N PHE A 230 -1.65 -6.02 11.84
CA PHE A 230 -0.30 -6.55 11.77
C PHE A 230 0.71 -5.48 11.33
N ASP A 231 0.41 -4.75 10.25
CA ASP A 231 1.25 -3.65 9.76
C ASP A 231 1.46 -2.56 10.82
N ALA A 232 0.39 -2.11 11.47
CA ALA A 232 0.46 -1.07 12.50
C ALA A 232 1.39 -1.49 13.66
N TRP A 233 1.31 -2.75 14.09
CA TRP A 233 2.14 -3.25 15.19
C TRP A 233 3.61 -3.38 14.79
N VAL A 234 3.90 -3.85 13.57
CA VAL A 234 5.27 -3.94 13.06
C VAL A 234 5.88 -2.56 12.87
N VAL A 235 5.12 -1.61 12.32
CA VAL A 235 5.57 -0.22 12.13
C VAL A 235 5.84 0.44 13.49
N ALA A 236 4.96 0.28 14.47
CA ALA A 236 5.15 0.80 15.82
C ALA A 236 6.38 0.19 16.49
N PHE A 237 6.58 -1.13 16.35
CA PHE A 237 7.77 -1.79 16.88
C PHE A 237 9.06 -1.26 16.24
N GLY A 238 9.07 -1.11 14.92
CA GLY A 238 10.22 -0.54 14.20
C GLY A 238 10.49 0.92 14.58
N LEU A 239 9.43 1.72 14.75
CA LEU A 239 9.52 3.12 15.16
C LEU A 239 10.07 3.24 16.59
N ALA A 240 9.59 2.44 17.52
CA ALA A 240 10.12 2.38 18.88
C ALA A 240 11.62 2.05 18.92
N GLY A 241 12.07 1.11 18.07
CA GLY A 241 13.48 0.81 17.88
C GLY A 241 14.30 2.01 17.40
N LEU A 242 13.78 2.76 16.42
CA LEU A 242 14.45 3.92 15.84
C LEU A 242 14.47 5.14 16.77
N ILE A 243 13.44 5.36 17.58
CA ILE A 243 13.43 6.40 18.63
C ILE A 243 14.63 6.22 19.56
N ARG A 244 14.96 4.97 19.90
CA ARG A 244 16.12 4.63 20.74
C ARG A 244 17.45 4.82 19.98
N THR A 245 17.52 4.31 18.74
CA THR A 245 18.76 4.35 17.91
C THR A 245 19.13 5.80 17.58
N LEU A 246 18.16 6.62 17.21
CA LEU A 246 18.35 8.05 16.88
C LEU A 246 18.42 8.95 18.11
N ARG A 247 18.30 8.39 19.32
CA ARG A 247 18.30 9.12 20.60
C ARG A 247 17.27 10.25 20.65
N LEU A 248 16.13 10.08 20.00
CA LEU A 248 15.01 11.03 20.00
C LEU A 248 14.22 10.98 21.31
N GLY A 249 14.43 9.95 22.11
CA GLY A 249 13.79 9.76 23.40
C GLY A 249 14.42 8.63 24.22
N GLY A 250 13.99 8.53 25.46
CA GLY A 250 14.41 7.44 26.36
C GLY A 250 13.69 6.12 26.05
N THR A 251 14.12 5.05 26.71
CA THR A 251 13.47 3.73 26.60
C THR A 251 11.98 3.80 26.95
N GLY A 252 11.61 4.65 27.93
CA GLY A 252 10.21 4.84 28.32
C GLY A 252 9.33 5.44 27.23
N SER A 253 9.84 6.44 26.47
CA SER A 253 9.07 7.06 25.37
C SER A 253 8.86 6.09 24.19
N ALA A 254 9.84 5.24 23.91
CA ALA A 254 9.71 4.22 22.88
C ALA A 254 8.65 3.15 23.22
N TYR A 255 8.62 2.70 24.47
CA TYR A 255 7.58 1.79 24.94
C TYR A 255 6.20 2.45 24.99
N LEU A 256 6.13 3.70 25.42
CA LEU A 256 4.88 4.46 25.45
C LEU A 256 4.29 4.60 24.05
N GLU A 257 5.10 4.91 23.03
CA GLU A 257 4.68 4.99 21.65
C GLU A 257 4.11 3.64 21.19
N PHE A 258 4.88 2.55 21.34
CA PHE A 258 4.48 1.22 20.91
C PHE A 258 3.15 0.78 21.55
N PHE A 259 3.04 0.85 22.88
CA PHE A 259 1.82 0.41 23.57
C PHE A 259 0.62 1.32 23.27
N SER A 260 0.83 2.63 23.04
CA SER A 260 -0.24 3.54 22.64
C SER A 260 -0.81 3.17 21.27
N VAL A 261 0.04 2.83 20.31
CA VAL A 261 -0.38 2.40 18.97
C VAL A 261 -1.12 1.07 19.06
N VAL A 262 -0.58 0.10 19.79
CA VAL A 262 -1.22 -1.22 19.96
C VAL A 262 -2.58 -1.07 20.64
N ALA A 263 -2.68 -0.29 21.72
CA ALA A 263 -3.94 -0.06 22.43
C ALA A 263 -4.98 0.64 21.53
N PHE A 264 -4.56 1.64 20.76
CA PHE A 264 -5.43 2.33 19.82
C PHE A 264 -5.93 1.40 18.70
N ASP A 265 -5.04 0.56 18.13
CA ASP A 265 -5.45 -0.39 17.10
C ASP A 265 -6.34 -1.51 17.65
N LEU A 266 -6.09 -2.01 18.87
CA LEU A 266 -6.99 -2.95 19.54
C LEU A 266 -8.37 -2.35 19.78
N TRP A 267 -8.45 -1.06 20.16
CA TRP A 267 -9.73 -0.35 20.25
C TRP A 267 -10.43 -0.25 18.89
N LEU A 268 -9.69 0.03 17.80
CA LEU A 268 -10.24 0.04 16.45
C LEU A 268 -10.72 -1.36 16.01
N LEU A 269 -9.97 -2.43 16.34
CA LEU A 269 -10.38 -3.82 16.10
C LEU A 269 -11.66 -4.17 16.86
N TYR A 270 -11.70 -3.84 18.16
CA TYR A 270 -12.89 -4.04 18.97
C TYR A 270 -14.11 -3.34 18.36
N ARG A 271 -13.96 -2.06 18.00
CA ARG A 271 -15.02 -1.30 17.33
C ARG A 271 -15.46 -1.92 16.01
N PHE A 272 -14.52 -2.44 15.20
CA PHE A 272 -14.82 -3.09 13.94
C PHE A 272 -15.62 -4.39 14.11
N PHE A 273 -15.24 -5.24 15.07
CA PHE A 273 -15.90 -6.54 15.25
C PHE A 273 -17.22 -6.44 16.01
N PHE A 274 -17.35 -5.52 16.95
CA PHE A 274 -18.53 -5.44 17.82
C PHE A 274 -19.54 -4.35 17.42
N TYR A 275 -19.10 -3.22 16.85
CA TYR A 275 -19.96 -2.11 16.45
C TYR A 275 -20.07 -1.90 14.93
N GLY A 276 -19.24 -2.55 14.13
CA GLY A 276 -19.22 -2.41 12.67
C GLY A 276 -20.22 -3.27 11.93
N ARG A 277 -20.94 -4.17 12.62
CA ARG A 277 -21.93 -5.08 12.01
C ARG A 277 -23.16 -4.37 11.44
N ASP A 278 -23.52 -3.20 11.95
CA ASP A 278 -24.76 -2.50 11.59
C ASP A 278 -24.63 -1.51 10.44
N ARG A 279 -23.40 -1.35 9.85
CA ARG A 279 -23.15 -0.42 8.74
C ARG A 279 -22.82 -1.10 7.41
N ALA A 280 -23.30 -2.28 7.17
CA ALA A 280 -23.44 -2.78 5.81
C ALA A 280 -24.60 -2.02 5.15
N ALA A 281 -24.30 -0.84 4.56
CA ALA A 281 -25.27 -0.13 3.76
C ALA A 281 -25.83 -1.04 2.66
N PRO A 282 -27.15 -1.05 2.42
CA PRO A 282 -27.75 -1.84 1.35
C PRO A 282 -27.10 -1.42 0.02
N GLN A 283 -26.64 -2.39 -0.75
CA GLN A 283 -26.22 -2.15 -2.13
C GLN A 283 -27.41 -1.56 -2.90
N PRO A 284 -27.22 -0.53 -3.75
CA PRO A 284 -28.29 0.06 -4.54
C PRO A 284 -28.73 -0.81 -5.73
N SER A 285 -28.67 -2.11 -5.61
CA SER A 285 -29.15 -3.08 -6.61
C SER A 285 -30.65 -3.42 -6.50
N ALA A 286 -31.40 -2.79 -5.60
CA ALA A 286 -32.82 -3.05 -5.43
C ALA A 286 -33.77 -2.01 -6.08
N LEU A 287 -33.23 -1.03 -6.82
CA LEU A 287 -34.07 0.03 -7.48
C LEU A 287 -34.19 -0.10 -9.00
N MET A 288 -33.73 -1.21 -9.60
CA MET A 288 -33.89 -1.46 -11.03
C MET A 288 -34.67 -2.74 -11.35
N SER A 289 -35.60 -3.14 -10.49
CA SER A 289 -36.57 -4.21 -10.80
C SER A 289 -37.96 -3.80 -10.35
N SER A 290 -38.51 -2.76 -10.96
CA SER A 290 -39.96 -2.64 -11.11
C SER A 290 -40.28 -2.61 -12.60
N PRO A 291 -40.74 -3.75 -13.15
CA PRO A 291 -41.44 -3.73 -14.42
C PRO A 291 -42.89 -3.39 -14.10
N GLU A 292 -43.32 -2.19 -14.41
CA GLU A 292 -44.73 -1.91 -14.70
C GLU A 292 -44.94 -0.43 -15.02
N ALA A 293 -44.98 -0.12 -16.29
CA ALA A 293 -45.96 0.79 -16.79
C ALA A 293 -46.32 0.31 -18.21
N THR A 294 -47.18 -0.69 -18.19
CA THR A 294 -47.95 -1.14 -19.34
C THR A 294 -48.75 0.04 -19.90
N VAL A 295 -48.54 0.30 -21.20
CA VAL A 295 -49.52 0.64 -22.21
C VAL A 295 -50.90 1.05 -21.68
N ARG A 296 -51.33 2.28 -21.97
CA ARG A 296 -52.66 2.63 -22.57
C ARG A 296 -52.63 4.02 -23.18
N GLN A 297 -52.94 3.97 -24.43
CA GLN A 297 -53.50 4.92 -25.41
C GLN A 297 -52.54 5.65 -26.28
#